data_f570a8d673b0648f1aa31ebf9bfcf9fe
#
_entry.id   f570a8d673b0648f1aa31ebf9bfcf9fe
#
_cell.length_a   1.000
_cell.length_b   1.000
_cell.length_c   1.000
_cell.angle_alpha   90.00
_cell.angle_beta   90.00
_cell.angle_gamma   90.00
#
_symmetry.space_group_name_H-M   'P 1'
#
loop_
_entity.id
_entity.type
_entity.pdbx_description
1 polymer ?
#
loop_
_entity_poly.entity_id
_entity_poly.type
_entity_poly.pdbx_seq_one_letter_code
_entity_poly.pdbx_strand_id
1 'polypeptide(L)'
;VSNFVSERVNRALSPFQPFVGSSAFSHKGGLHAAATQKSVQAYQHIEPSLVGNSNDVVISELSGRGNIVHRIKEMGFDDELDDADARRIVQHVKDQEAKGFSYEGANASFDLVLRRALPNYEAPFELVDFMVIVENRRRSSFGTGWRDDGAEHPMLSEATMKVRVGENILHTAAEGDG
;
A
#
# COMPACT_ATOMS: atom_id res chain seq x y z
N VAL A 1 14.84 0.16 -20.90
CA VAL A 1 14.85 1.33 -21.81
C VAL A 1 13.74 2.30 -21.42
N SER A 2 12.47 1.85 -21.32
CA SER A 2 11.30 2.72 -21.09
C SER A 2 11.41 3.54 -19.79
N ASN A 3 11.76 2.91 -18.67
CA ASN A 3 11.99 3.60 -17.38
C ASN A 3 13.13 4.62 -17.48
N PHE A 4 14.23 4.24 -18.12
CA PHE A 4 15.37 5.16 -18.34
C PHE A 4 14.97 6.41 -19.13
N VAL A 5 14.17 6.25 -20.19
CA VAL A 5 13.66 7.39 -20.97
C VAL A 5 12.71 8.23 -20.13
N SER A 6 11.78 7.60 -19.42
CA SER A 6 10.82 8.26 -18.52
C SER A 6 11.52 9.15 -17.47
N GLU A 7 12.56 8.64 -16.83
CA GLU A 7 13.37 9.39 -15.87
C GLU A 7 14.10 10.57 -16.52
N ARG A 8 14.66 10.37 -17.73
CA ARG A 8 15.40 11.43 -18.43
C ARG A 8 14.51 12.57 -18.90
N VAL A 9 13.28 12.27 -19.32
CA VAL A 9 12.33 13.29 -19.78
C VAL A 9 11.43 13.79 -18.65
N ASN A 10 11.62 13.31 -17.42
CA ASN A 10 10.81 13.62 -16.24
C ASN A 10 9.30 13.46 -16.48
N ARG A 11 8.94 12.35 -17.11
CA ARG A 11 7.54 12.03 -17.42
C ARG A 11 7.20 10.60 -16.99
N ALA A 12 6.30 10.47 -16.01
CA ALA A 12 5.85 9.16 -15.53
C ALA A 12 5.17 8.35 -16.65
N LEU A 13 5.46 7.06 -16.72
CA LEU A 13 4.75 6.13 -17.59
C LEU A 13 3.34 5.89 -17.04
N SER A 14 2.38 5.71 -17.95
CA SER A 14 1.07 5.20 -17.55
C SER A 14 1.23 3.78 -16.99
N PRO A 15 0.63 3.46 -15.82
CA PRO A 15 0.62 2.10 -15.30
C PRO A 15 0.06 1.06 -16.29
N PHE A 16 -0.84 1.48 -17.16
CA PHE A 16 -1.49 0.62 -18.16
C PHE A 16 -0.83 0.69 -19.56
N GLN A 17 0.33 1.33 -19.66
CA GLN A 17 1.02 1.39 -20.96
C GLN A 17 1.37 -0.01 -21.44
N PRO A 18 1.04 -0.39 -22.68
CA PRO A 18 1.31 -1.72 -23.21
C PRO A 18 2.76 -2.13 -22.99
N PHE A 19 2.96 -3.36 -22.55
CA PHE A 19 4.22 -4.05 -22.26
C PHE A 19 5.03 -3.49 -21.08
N VAL A 20 5.09 -2.19 -20.88
CA VAL A 20 6.04 -1.53 -19.97
C VAL A 20 5.40 -0.92 -18.73
N GLY A 21 4.09 -0.74 -18.73
CA GLY A 21 3.35 -0.23 -17.58
C GLY A 21 3.37 -1.24 -16.43
N SER A 22 3.41 -0.75 -15.19
CA SER A 22 3.45 -1.61 -13.98
C SER A 22 2.23 -2.51 -13.86
N SER A 23 1.08 -2.11 -14.41
CA SER A 23 -0.17 -2.90 -14.41
C SER A 23 -0.50 -3.54 -15.77
N ALA A 24 0.44 -3.53 -16.73
CA ALA A 24 0.19 -4.06 -18.08
C ALA A 24 -0.12 -5.57 -18.10
N PHE A 25 0.36 -6.32 -17.10
CA PHE A 25 0.17 -7.76 -16.95
C PHE A 25 -0.49 -8.10 -15.61
N SER A 26 -1.25 -7.17 -15.03
CA SER A 26 -1.94 -7.38 -13.75
C SER A 26 -3.27 -8.09 -13.95
N HIS A 27 -3.56 -9.05 -13.08
CA HIS A 27 -4.81 -9.82 -13.08
C HIS A 27 -5.56 -9.60 -11.76
N LYS A 28 -6.76 -9.01 -11.84
CA LYS A 28 -7.63 -8.78 -10.68
C LYS A 28 -8.55 -9.98 -10.39
N GLY A 29 -9.04 -10.63 -11.43
CA GLY A 29 -9.95 -11.76 -11.29
C GLY A 29 -9.25 -13.06 -10.88
N GLY A 30 -9.73 -13.73 -9.83
CA GLY A 30 -9.11 -14.98 -9.32
C GLY A 30 -9.04 -16.11 -10.36
N LEU A 31 -10.03 -16.20 -11.26
CA LEU A 31 -10.03 -17.19 -12.35
C LEU A 31 -8.92 -16.90 -13.36
N HIS A 32 -8.71 -15.63 -13.71
CA HIS A 32 -7.66 -15.19 -14.63
C HIS A 32 -6.27 -15.45 -14.02
N ALA A 33 -6.08 -15.06 -12.76
CA ALA A 33 -4.84 -15.31 -12.04
C ALA A 33 -4.53 -16.83 -11.95
N ALA A 34 -5.51 -17.66 -11.64
CA ALA A 34 -5.35 -19.11 -11.57
C ALA A 34 -5.05 -19.73 -12.95
N ALA A 35 -5.59 -19.19 -14.03
CA ALA A 35 -5.33 -19.68 -15.38
C ALA A 35 -3.92 -19.29 -15.86
N THR A 36 -3.47 -18.06 -15.61
CA THR A 36 -2.11 -17.61 -15.97
C THR A 36 -1.03 -18.35 -15.17
N GLN A 37 -1.31 -18.75 -13.94
CA GLN A 37 -0.42 -19.62 -13.15
C GLN A 37 -0.22 -21.00 -13.78
N LYS A 38 -1.26 -21.54 -14.45
CA LYS A 38 -1.17 -22.83 -15.14
C LYS A 38 -0.53 -22.70 -16.52
N SER A 39 -0.83 -21.63 -17.22
CA SER A 39 -0.28 -21.30 -18.53
C SER A 39 -0.37 -19.80 -18.78
N VAL A 40 0.78 -19.16 -18.94
CA VAL A 40 0.87 -17.73 -19.28
C VAL A 40 0.04 -17.40 -20.52
N GLN A 41 0.07 -18.28 -21.52
CA GLN A 41 -0.64 -18.12 -22.80
C GLN A 41 -2.17 -18.16 -22.68
N ALA A 42 -2.73 -18.57 -21.52
CA ALA A 42 -4.19 -18.65 -21.35
C ALA A 42 -4.86 -17.28 -21.45
N TYR A 43 -4.18 -16.21 -20.97
CA TYR A 43 -4.70 -14.82 -20.97
C TYR A 43 -3.70 -13.79 -21.47
N GLN A 44 -2.49 -14.20 -21.83
CA GLN A 44 -1.43 -13.31 -22.29
C GLN A 44 -0.89 -13.77 -23.61
N HIS A 45 -0.74 -12.87 -24.57
CA HIS A 45 -0.21 -13.15 -25.91
C HIS A 45 1.33 -13.11 -25.95
N ILE A 46 1.96 -12.63 -24.87
CA ILE A 46 3.41 -12.56 -24.70
C ILE A 46 3.77 -12.83 -23.23
N GLU A 47 4.89 -13.46 -23.01
CA GLU A 47 5.43 -13.65 -21.67
C GLU A 47 6.02 -12.33 -21.14
N PRO A 48 5.60 -11.84 -19.95
CA PRO A 48 6.04 -10.54 -19.42
C PRO A 48 7.56 -10.40 -19.30
N SER A 49 8.26 -11.46 -18.93
CA SER A 49 9.71 -11.49 -18.79
C SER A 49 10.45 -11.12 -20.08
N LEU A 50 9.87 -11.40 -21.24
CA LEU A 50 10.46 -11.04 -22.55
C LEU A 50 10.52 -9.52 -22.78
N VAL A 51 9.68 -8.77 -22.10
CA VAL A 51 9.64 -7.30 -22.18
C VAL A 51 10.15 -6.63 -20.90
N GLY A 52 10.75 -7.43 -19.98
CA GLY A 52 11.29 -6.94 -18.72
C GLY A 52 10.21 -6.54 -17.71
N ASN A 53 9.04 -7.14 -17.79
CA ASN A 53 7.92 -6.97 -16.85
C ASN A 53 7.65 -8.29 -16.12
N SER A 54 6.66 -8.29 -15.22
CA SER A 54 6.24 -9.45 -14.44
C SER A 54 4.72 -9.55 -14.41
N ASN A 55 4.21 -10.74 -14.13
CA ASN A 55 2.82 -10.92 -13.75
C ASN A 55 2.60 -10.32 -12.37
N ASP A 56 1.50 -9.61 -12.20
CA ASP A 56 1.05 -9.13 -10.91
C ASP A 56 -0.38 -9.60 -10.65
N VAL A 57 -0.63 -10.08 -9.45
CA VAL A 57 -1.96 -10.50 -9.00
C VAL A 57 -2.47 -9.46 -8.04
N VAL A 58 -3.38 -8.63 -8.53
CA VAL A 58 -3.98 -7.56 -7.74
C VAL A 58 -4.85 -8.14 -6.63
N ILE A 59 -4.62 -7.70 -5.41
CA ILE A 59 -5.44 -8.06 -4.25
C ILE A 59 -6.55 -7.04 -4.08
N SER A 60 -7.80 -7.54 -4.02
CA SER A 60 -9.00 -6.73 -3.84
C SER A 60 -10.14 -7.59 -3.28
N GLU A 61 -11.33 -7.00 -3.09
CA GLU A 61 -12.55 -7.70 -2.69
C GLU A 61 -12.93 -8.85 -3.64
N LEU A 62 -12.51 -8.76 -4.89
CA LEU A 62 -12.70 -9.81 -5.89
C LEU A 62 -11.67 -10.94 -5.78
N SER A 63 -10.64 -10.76 -4.96
CA SER A 63 -9.61 -11.77 -4.76
C SER A 63 -10.18 -12.97 -4.04
N GLY A 64 -10.02 -14.12 -4.66
CA GLY A 64 -10.32 -15.40 -4.04
C GLY A 64 -9.15 -15.92 -3.22
N ARG A 65 -9.39 -17.05 -2.51
CA ARG A 65 -8.34 -17.76 -1.77
C ARG A 65 -7.09 -18.02 -2.60
N GLY A 66 -7.25 -18.35 -3.89
CA GLY A 66 -6.12 -18.65 -4.79
C GLY A 66 -5.12 -17.50 -4.91
N ASN A 67 -5.59 -16.25 -4.97
CA ASN A 67 -4.72 -15.08 -5.04
C ASN A 67 -3.91 -14.91 -3.74
N ILE A 68 -4.56 -15.13 -2.59
CA ILE A 68 -3.90 -15.05 -1.28
C ILE A 68 -2.85 -16.16 -1.13
N VAL A 69 -3.20 -17.41 -1.48
CA VAL A 69 -2.25 -18.53 -1.45
C VAL A 69 -1.07 -18.28 -2.38
N HIS A 70 -1.31 -17.71 -3.56
CA HIS A 70 -0.23 -17.33 -4.46
C HIS A 70 0.71 -16.31 -3.82
N ARG A 71 0.17 -15.27 -3.22
CA ARG A 71 0.97 -14.23 -2.57
C ARG A 71 1.74 -14.74 -1.35
N ILE A 72 1.14 -15.65 -0.56
CA ILE A 72 1.80 -16.34 0.55
C ILE A 72 3.05 -17.08 0.03
N LYS A 73 2.91 -17.83 -1.07
CA LYS A 73 4.03 -18.56 -1.69
C LYS A 73 5.09 -17.62 -2.27
N GLU A 74 4.68 -16.56 -2.94
CA GLU A 74 5.59 -15.57 -3.52
C GLU A 74 6.47 -14.92 -2.43
N MET A 75 5.91 -14.73 -1.23
CA MET A 75 6.64 -14.19 -0.08
C MET A 75 7.40 -15.25 0.73
N GLY A 76 7.26 -16.54 0.40
CA GLY A 76 7.94 -17.65 1.09
C GLY A 76 7.36 -17.95 2.47
N PHE A 77 6.05 -17.71 2.70
CA PHE A 77 5.33 -17.99 3.95
C PHE A 77 4.47 -19.25 3.88
N ASP A 78 4.61 -20.07 2.85
CA ASP A 78 3.80 -21.26 2.61
C ASP A 78 4.03 -22.39 3.61
N ASP A 79 5.16 -22.38 4.32
CA ASP A 79 5.42 -23.29 5.44
C ASP A 79 4.82 -22.83 6.77
N GLU A 80 4.45 -21.54 6.89
CA GLU A 80 4.00 -20.92 8.12
C GLU A 80 2.50 -20.59 8.11
N LEU A 81 1.91 -20.36 6.94
CA LEU A 81 0.51 -20.01 6.74
C LEU A 81 -0.22 -21.10 5.95
N ASP A 82 -1.28 -21.61 6.53
CA ASP A 82 -2.08 -22.67 5.93
C ASP A 82 -3.31 -22.14 5.16
N ASP A 83 -4.10 -23.09 4.65
CA ASP A 83 -5.33 -22.82 3.91
C ASP A 83 -6.42 -22.13 4.78
N ALA A 84 -6.41 -22.34 6.09
CA ALA A 84 -7.34 -21.69 7.01
C ALA A 84 -6.93 -20.23 7.24
N ASP A 85 -5.64 -19.97 7.33
CA ASP A 85 -5.07 -18.62 7.38
C ASP A 85 -5.38 -17.85 6.12
N ALA A 86 -5.20 -18.45 4.94
CA ALA A 86 -5.55 -17.82 3.68
C ALA A 86 -7.03 -17.39 3.62
N ARG A 87 -7.95 -18.21 4.17
CA ARG A 87 -9.38 -17.83 4.25
C ARG A 87 -9.63 -16.67 5.23
N ARG A 88 -8.95 -16.66 6.38
CA ARG A 88 -9.03 -15.55 7.35
C ARG A 88 -8.52 -14.24 6.74
N ILE A 89 -7.43 -14.31 5.99
CA ILE A 89 -6.87 -13.16 5.28
C ILE A 89 -7.84 -12.65 4.21
N VAL A 90 -8.44 -13.54 3.40
CA VAL A 90 -9.48 -13.15 2.42
C VAL A 90 -10.62 -12.41 3.11
N GLN A 91 -11.11 -12.93 4.23
CA GLN A 91 -12.21 -12.28 4.96
C GLN A 91 -11.78 -10.92 5.51
N HIS A 92 -10.58 -10.83 6.08
CA HIS A 92 -10.03 -9.57 6.57
C HIS A 92 -9.94 -8.50 5.46
N VAL A 93 -9.44 -8.86 4.27
CA VAL A 93 -9.37 -7.95 3.11
C VAL A 93 -10.76 -7.43 2.76
N LYS A 94 -11.75 -8.31 2.63
CA LYS A 94 -13.14 -7.93 2.33
C LYS A 94 -13.73 -6.99 3.39
N ASP A 95 -13.49 -7.27 4.66
CA ASP A 95 -13.98 -6.45 5.77
C ASP A 95 -13.34 -5.05 5.78
N GLN A 96 -12.07 -4.94 5.41
CA GLN A 96 -11.40 -3.65 5.31
C GLN A 96 -11.87 -2.87 4.08
N GLU A 97 -12.02 -3.52 2.94
CA GLU A 97 -12.52 -2.86 1.73
C GLU A 97 -13.97 -2.41 1.87
N ALA A 98 -14.80 -3.16 2.60
CA ALA A 98 -16.15 -2.71 2.96
C ALA A 98 -16.17 -1.44 3.83
N LYS A 99 -15.06 -1.14 4.53
CA LYS A 99 -14.85 0.11 5.30
C LYS A 99 -14.23 1.23 4.47
N GLY A 100 -13.95 1.01 3.18
CA GLY A 100 -13.37 1.99 2.26
C GLY A 100 -11.85 1.93 2.11
N PHE A 101 -11.17 0.96 2.71
CA PHE A 101 -9.76 0.70 2.40
C PHE A 101 -9.63 0.04 1.02
N SER A 102 -8.44 0.14 0.43
CA SER A 102 -8.12 -0.58 -0.80
C SER A 102 -6.70 -1.12 -0.74
N TYR A 103 -6.56 -2.38 -1.12
CA TYR A 103 -5.24 -3.01 -1.28
C TYR A 103 -4.77 -2.99 -2.73
N GLU A 104 -5.61 -2.54 -3.66
CA GLU A 104 -5.25 -2.40 -5.07
C GLU A 104 -4.12 -1.36 -5.22
N GLY A 105 -2.95 -1.79 -5.67
CA GLY A 105 -1.75 -0.95 -5.73
C GLY A 105 -1.05 -0.71 -4.39
N ALA A 106 -1.57 -1.21 -3.27
CA ALA A 106 -1.00 -1.06 -1.93
C ALA A 106 -0.31 -2.37 -1.47
N ASN A 107 0.59 -2.91 -2.30
CA ASN A 107 1.27 -4.18 -2.07
C ASN A 107 1.95 -4.25 -0.69
N ALA A 108 2.66 -3.19 -0.28
CA ALA A 108 3.32 -3.15 1.02
C ALA A 108 2.33 -3.24 2.20
N SER A 109 1.15 -2.63 2.07
CA SER A 109 0.11 -2.73 3.10
C SER A 109 -0.45 -4.15 3.17
N PHE A 110 -0.63 -4.80 2.03
CA PHE A 110 -1.05 -6.20 2.01
C PHE A 110 0.03 -7.14 2.57
N ASP A 111 1.31 -6.91 2.24
CA ASP A 111 2.43 -7.67 2.80
C ASP A 111 2.47 -7.58 4.33
N LEU A 112 2.11 -6.42 4.91
CA LEU A 112 1.95 -6.29 6.36
C LEU A 112 0.78 -7.12 6.91
N VAL A 113 -0.32 -7.25 6.16
CA VAL A 113 -1.43 -8.14 6.55
C VAL A 113 -0.94 -9.59 6.65
N LEU A 114 -0.18 -10.06 5.64
CA LEU A 114 0.40 -11.40 5.64
C LEU A 114 1.36 -11.60 6.82
N ARG A 115 2.31 -10.67 7.02
CA ARG A 115 3.27 -10.75 8.13
C ARG A 115 2.59 -10.78 9.50
N ARG A 116 1.52 -10.00 9.68
CA ARG A 116 0.73 -9.97 10.93
C ARG A 116 -0.07 -11.25 11.16
N ALA A 117 -0.28 -12.05 10.13
CA ALA A 117 -0.93 -13.36 10.23
C ALA A 117 0.03 -14.47 10.66
N LEU A 118 1.35 -14.26 10.57
CA LEU A 118 2.36 -15.23 10.99
C LEU A 118 2.25 -15.52 12.49
N PRO A 119 2.38 -16.79 12.93
CA PRO A 119 2.24 -17.18 14.33
C PRO A 119 3.23 -16.48 15.28
N ASN A 120 4.42 -16.16 14.78
CA ASN A 120 5.52 -15.56 15.56
C ASN A 120 5.72 -14.06 15.24
N TYR A 121 4.69 -13.39 14.72
CA TYR A 121 4.80 -11.97 14.41
C TYR A 121 4.90 -11.13 15.68
N GLU A 122 5.98 -10.39 15.81
CA GLU A 122 6.14 -9.36 16.83
C GLU A 122 6.11 -7.98 16.18
N ALA A 123 5.21 -7.13 16.66
CA ALA A 123 5.14 -5.74 16.17
C ALA A 123 6.41 -4.98 16.61
N PRO A 124 7.08 -4.25 15.70
CA PRO A 124 8.30 -3.50 16.04
C PRO A 124 8.03 -2.36 17.04
N PHE A 125 6.79 -1.91 17.13
CA PHE A 125 6.33 -0.93 18.10
C PHE A 125 4.82 -1.03 18.28
N GLU A 126 4.33 -0.48 19.39
CA GLU A 126 2.91 -0.33 19.69
C GLU A 126 2.56 1.16 19.75
N LEU A 127 1.54 1.59 19.05
CA LEU A 127 1.00 2.94 19.18
C LEU A 127 0.19 3.04 20.47
N VAL A 128 0.69 3.82 21.43
CA VAL A 128 0.03 4.01 22.73
C VAL A 128 -1.04 5.09 22.63
N ASP A 129 -0.68 6.23 22.01
CA ASP A 129 -1.54 7.40 21.93
C ASP A 129 -1.05 8.33 20.81
N PHE A 130 -1.96 9.07 20.19
CA PHE A 130 -1.62 10.14 19.26
C PHE A 130 -2.66 11.25 19.29
N MET A 131 -2.21 12.45 18.95
CA MET A 131 -3.06 13.61 18.76
C MET A 131 -2.58 14.37 17.53
N VAL A 132 -3.53 14.84 16.71
CA VAL A 132 -3.26 15.69 15.56
C VAL A 132 -4.01 16.99 15.73
N ILE A 133 -3.31 18.10 15.59
CA ILE A 133 -3.88 19.44 15.59
C ILE A 133 -3.69 20.00 14.19
N VAL A 134 -4.79 20.41 13.56
CA VAL A 134 -4.76 21.07 12.26
C VAL A 134 -5.20 22.51 12.46
N GLU A 135 -4.31 23.45 12.20
CA GLU A 135 -4.60 24.89 12.28
C GLU A 135 -4.81 25.46 10.87
N ASN A 136 -6.02 25.94 10.64
CA ASN A 136 -6.30 26.74 9.44
C ASN A 136 -6.10 28.21 9.79
N ARG A 137 -5.14 28.88 9.14
CA ARG A 137 -4.79 30.29 9.36
C ARG A 137 -4.12 30.56 10.72
N ARG A 138 -2.92 30.00 10.91
CA ARG A 138 -2.09 30.41 12.06
C ARG A 138 -1.78 31.91 11.94
N ARG A 139 -2.48 32.72 12.74
CA ARG A 139 -2.17 34.12 12.85
C ARG A 139 -0.82 34.25 13.55
N SER A 140 0.13 34.90 12.90
CA SER A 140 1.33 35.36 13.58
C SER A 140 0.89 36.23 14.78
N SER A 141 1.14 35.76 15.98
CA SER A 141 0.72 36.41 17.22
C SER A 141 1.56 37.66 17.57
N PHE A 142 2.46 38.09 16.69
CA PHE A 142 3.27 39.27 16.90
C PHE A 142 2.83 40.40 15.97
N GLY A 143 1.88 41.15 16.47
CA GLY A 143 1.75 42.59 16.35
C GLY A 143 1.86 43.24 14.98
N THR A 144 0.94 43.00 14.07
CA THR A 144 0.48 44.00 13.12
C THR A 144 -1.01 43.80 12.94
N GLY A 145 -1.76 44.89 13.18
CA GLY A 145 -3.21 44.88 13.21
C GLY A 145 -3.86 44.20 12.01
N TRP A 146 -5.17 44.05 12.12
CA TRP A 146 -6.17 43.51 11.20
C TRP A 146 -6.00 43.90 9.72
N ARG A 147 -4.83 43.63 9.12
CA ARG A 147 -4.65 43.68 7.67
C ARG A 147 -4.73 42.26 7.17
N ASP A 148 -5.82 41.96 6.50
CA ASP A 148 -5.90 40.84 5.56
C ASP A 148 -4.96 41.21 4.42
N ASP A 149 -3.75 40.64 4.44
CA ASP A 149 -2.72 40.90 3.43
C ASP A 149 -2.97 40.05 2.18
N GLY A 150 -4.09 39.29 2.12
CA GLY A 150 -4.44 38.42 1.00
C GLY A 150 -3.47 37.24 0.79
N ALA A 151 -2.54 37.04 1.72
CA ALA A 151 -1.64 35.90 1.64
C ALA A 151 -2.37 34.61 2.06
N GLU A 152 -2.27 33.59 1.22
CA GLU A 152 -2.66 32.23 1.58
C GLU A 152 -1.66 31.75 2.65
N HIS A 153 -2.13 31.64 3.88
CA HIS A 153 -1.34 31.03 4.95
C HIS A 153 -1.48 29.51 4.81
N PRO A 154 -0.37 28.76 4.69
CA PRO A 154 -0.44 27.33 4.62
C PRO A 154 -1.12 26.75 5.86
N MET A 155 -1.91 25.70 5.67
CA MET A 155 -2.41 24.91 6.80
C MET A 155 -1.22 24.25 7.47
N LEU A 156 -1.12 24.40 8.78
CA LEU A 156 -0.10 23.73 9.58
C LEU A 156 -0.76 22.57 10.33
N SER A 157 -0.19 21.41 10.21
CA SER A 157 -0.57 20.24 11.01
C SER A 157 0.55 19.88 11.95
N GLU A 158 0.23 19.67 13.21
CA GLU A 158 1.14 19.15 14.22
C GLU A 158 0.59 17.82 14.72
N ALA A 159 1.43 16.77 14.68
CA ALA A 159 1.13 15.46 15.23
C ALA A 159 2.06 15.15 16.39
N THR A 160 1.49 14.77 17.54
CA THR A 160 2.24 14.18 18.64
C THR A 160 1.85 12.72 18.79
N MET A 161 2.82 11.84 19.06
CA MET A 161 2.54 10.42 19.29
C MET A 161 3.39 9.84 20.40
N LYS A 162 2.81 8.84 21.07
CA LYS A 162 3.52 7.99 22.02
C LYS A 162 3.57 6.57 21.46
N VAL A 163 4.74 6.01 21.37
CA VAL A 163 4.95 4.65 20.92
C VAL A 163 5.73 3.86 21.96
N ARG A 164 5.36 2.59 22.13
CA ARG A 164 6.12 1.66 22.95
C ARG A 164 7.04 0.84 22.05
N VAL A 165 8.34 0.84 22.40
CA VAL A 165 9.37 0.02 21.75
C VAL A 165 10.05 -0.79 22.85
N GLY A 166 9.76 -2.08 22.92
CA GLY A 166 10.14 -2.91 24.06
C GLY A 166 9.54 -2.37 25.36
N GLU A 167 10.38 -2.09 26.34
CA GLU A 167 9.97 -1.53 27.65
C GLU A 167 9.91 0.02 27.67
N ASN A 168 10.35 0.70 26.60
CA ASN A 168 10.45 2.14 26.56
C ASN A 168 9.23 2.78 25.88
N ILE A 169 8.76 3.88 26.46
CA ILE A 169 7.77 4.74 25.79
C ILE A 169 8.51 5.96 25.24
N LEU A 170 8.43 6.11 23.93
CA LEU A 170 8.94 7.28 23.21
C LEU A 170 7.79 8.25 22.94
N HIS A 171 8.05 9.52 23.19
CA HIS A 171 7.13 10.61 22.86
C HIS A 171 7.80 11.50 21.83
N THR A 172 7.14 11.72 20.70
CA THR A 172 7.67 12.52 19.60
C THR A 172 6.58 13.41 19.03
N ALA A 173 6.99 14.52 18.41
CA ALA A 173 6.12 15.43 17.67
C ALA A 173 6.75 15.75 16.32
N ALA A 174 5.91 16.02 15.33
CA ALA A 174 6.30 16.49 14.01
C ALA A 174 5.28 17.48 13.48
N GLU A 175 5.77 18.45 12.71
CA GLU A 175 4.95 19.40 11.96
C GLU A 175 4.97 19.04 10.48
N GLY A 176 3.91 19.38 9.77
CA GLY A 176 3.78 19.20 8.33
C GLY A 176 2.71 20.09 7.72
N ASP A 177 2.77 20.24 6.43
CA ASP A 177 1.73 20.90 5.63
C ASP A 177 0.62 19.87 5.43
N GLY A 178 -0.47 20.03 6.15
CA GLY A 178 -1.58 19.08 6.25
C GLY A 178 -2.47 18.97 5.04
#